data_99f6e31410dfd6cf683586147e6cbeb4
#
_entry.id   99f6e31410dfd6cf683586147e6cbeb4
#
_cell.length_a   1.000
_cell.length_b   1.000
_cell.length_c   1.000
_cell.angle_alpha   90.00
_cell.angle_beta   90.00
_cell.angle_gamma   90.00
#
_symmetry.space_group_name_H-M   'P 1'
#
loop_
_entity.id
_entity.type
_entity.pdbx_description
1 polymer ?
#
loop_
_entity_poly.entity_id
_entity_poly.type
_entity_poly.pdbx_seq_one_letter_code
_entity_poly.pdbx_strand_id
1 'polypeptide(L)'
;PQLGGKRDVITNRTNYIWLTPDSTLKPSEWNGFCAEYCGSSHAKMRFRVFTVKPDQFMSWVAHQRTPAAYGAVARPHQLVLRLLPSEVSRASQV
;
A
#
# COMPACT_ATOMS: atom_id res chain seq x y z
N PRO A 1 -10.95 0.00 16.26
CA PRO A 1 -11.39 0.86 17.34
C PRO A 1 -10.28 1.76 17.90
N GLN A 2 -9.05 1.26 17.96
CA GLN A 2 -7.90 1.98 18.52
C GLN A 2 -7.47 3.19 17.69
N LEU A 3 -7.70 3.18 16.37
CA LEU A 3 -7.29 4.25 15.46
C LEU A 3 -8.45 5.11 14.98
N GLY A 4 -9.66 4.89 15.43
CA GLY A 4 -10.83 5.68 15.03
C GLY A 4 -11.94 4.86 14.40
N GLY A 5 -12.88 5.58 13.80
CA GLY A 5 -14.10 5.00 13.23
C GLY A 5 -13.97 4.69 11.73
N LYS A 6 -15.10 4.46 11.12
CA LYS A 6 -15.26 4.25 9.69
C LYS A 6 -15.72 5.53 9.02
N ARG A 7 -15.38 5.65 7.75
CA ARG A 7 -15.83 6.76 6.91
C ARG A 7 -16.13 6.24 5.51
N ASP A 8 -17.27 6.63 4.97
CA ASP A 8 -17.66 6.28 3.62
C ASP A 8 -16.80 7.01 2.61
N VAL A 9 -16.40 6.31 1.57
CA VAL A 9 -15.75 6.87 0.39
C VAL A 9 -16.79 6.92 -0.73
N ILE A 10 -17.29 8.12 -1.00
CA ILE A 10 -18.36 8.37 -1.97
C ILE A 10 -17.76 9.05 -3.20
N THR A 11 -18.12 8.56 -4.39
CA THR A 11 -17.65 9.12 -5.66
C THR A 11 -17.94 10.62 -5.75
N ASN A 12 -16.95 11.41 -6.17
CA ASN A 12 -17.04 12.87 -6.32
C ASN A 12 -17.36 13.63 -5.01
N ARG A 13 -17.13 13.02 -3.87
CA ARG A 13 -17.33 13.66 -2.57
C ARG A 13 -16.10 13.50 -1.70
N THR A 14 -15.62 14.60 -1.13
CA THR A 14 -14.54 14.58 -0.15
C THR A 14 -15.11 14.37 1.25
N ASN A 15 -14.69 13.33 1.91
CA ASN A 15 -14.96 13.06 3.32
C ASN A 15 -13.65 13.09 4.11
N TYR A 16 -13.75 13.48 5.38
CA TYR A 16 -12.61 13.57 6.27
C TYR A 16 -12.80 12.67 7.47
N ILE A 17 -11.73 12.09 7.93
CA ILE A 17 -11.64 11.38 9.20
C ILE A 17 -10.43 11.92 9.97
N TRP A 18 -10.62 12.15 11.25
CA TRP A 18 -9.56 12.56 12.15
C TRP A 18 -9.36 11.47 13.18
N LEU A 19 -8.11 11.26 13.50
CA LEU A 19 -7.75 10.38 14.60
C LEU A 19 -6.52 10.95 15.30
N THR A 20 -6.52 10.83 16.61
CA THR A 20 -5.36 11.13 17.43
C THR A 20 -5.02 9.85 18.18
N PRO A 21 -3.97 9.15 17.78
CA PRO A 21 -3.55 7.94 18.48
C PRO A 21 -3.23 8.27 19.94
N ASP A 22 -3.58 7.36 20.84
CA ASP A 22 -3.21 7.45 22.23
C ASP A 22 -1.67 7.46 22.37
N SER A 23 -1.14 8.30 23.24
CA SER A 23 0.31 8.42 23.49
C SER A 23 0.95 7.13 24.02
N THR A 24 0.15 6.24 24.57
CA THR A 24 0.58 4.92 25.04
C THR A 24 0.58 3.86 23.95
N LEU A 25 0.03 4.19 22.77
CA LEU A 25 -0.06 3.26 21.65
C LEU A 25 1.34 2.90 21.14
N LYS A 26 1.68 1.63 21.25
CA LYS A 26 2.95 1.12 20.72
C LYS A 26 2.93 1.08 19.20
N PRO A 27 4.12 1.22 18.54
CA PRO A 27 4.25 0.94 17.13
C PRO A 27 3.68 -0.43 16.78
N SER A 28 2.78 -0.48 15.81
CA SER A 28 2.03 -1.69 15.49
C SER A 28 1.48 -1.64 14.07
N GLU A 29 1.08 -2.80 13.57
CA GLU A 29 0.33 -2.94 12.32
C GLU A 29 -1.15 -3.15 12.64
N TRP A 30 -2.01 -2.43 11.91
CA TRP A 30 -3.45 -2.46 12.06
C TRP A 30 -4.10 -2.84 10.74
N ASN A 31 -4.97 -3.81 10.77
CA ASN A 31 -5.73 -4.23 9.59
C ASN A 31 -7.01 -3.40 9.44
N GLY A 32 -7.20 -2.83 8.27
CA GLY A 32 -8.43 -2.19 7.85
C GLY A 32 -9.10 -2.98 6.74
N PHE A 33 -10.40 -2.83 6.61
CA PHE A 33 -11.20 -3.50 5.60
C PHE A 33 -12.42 -2.67 5.20
N CYS A 34 -12.91 -2.93 4.00
CA CYS A 34 -14.13 -2.33 3.53
C CYS A 34 -15.30 -2.83 4.37
N ALA A 35 -16.13 -1.91 4.87
CA ALA A 35 -17.21 -2.23 5.77
C ALA A 35 -18.59 -2.15 5.12
N GLU A 36 -18.70 -1.52 3.96
CA GLU A 36 -19.93 -1.41 3.18
C GLU A 36 -19.77 -2.17 1.86
N TYR A 37 -20.79 -2.89 1.44
CA TYR A 37 -20.71 -3.67 0.20
C TYR A 37 -20.37 -2.79 -1.00
N CYS A 38 -19.27 -3.11 -1.69
CA CYS A 38 -18.73 -2.32 -2.79
C CYS A 38 -18.57 -3.11 -4.10
N GLY A 39 -18.99 -4.36 -4.13
CA GLY A 39 -18.89 -5.23 -5.31
C GLY A 39 -18.35 -6.63 -4.99
N SER A 40 -18.08 -7.42 -6.04
CA SER A 40 -17.66 -8.82 -5.93
C SER A 40 -16.38 -9.06 -5.12
N SER A 41 -15.49 -8.06 -5.03
CA SER A 41 -14.25 -8.14 -4.27
C SER A 41 -14.33 -7.54 -2.87
N HIS A 42 -15.52 -7.21 -2.39
CA HIS A 42 -15.74 -6.58 -1.09
C HIS A 42 -15.00 -7.28 0.07
N ALA A 43 -15.10 -8.58 0.16
CA ALA A 43 -14.45 -9.36 1.22
C ALA A 43 -12.91 -9.38 1.13
N LYS A 44 -12.35 -9.04 -0.01
CA LYS A 44 -10.89 -9.02 -0.25
C LYS A 44 -10.30 -7.62 -0.17
N MET A 45 -11.13 -6.58 -0.06
CA MET A 45 -10.69 -5.20 0.00
C MET A 45 -10.15 -4.87 1.40
N ARG A 46 -8.85 -4.99 1.55
CA ARG A 46 -8.14 -4.80 2.81
C ARG A 46 -7.02 -3.78 2.63
N PHE A 47 -6.71 -3.07 3.69
CA PHE A 47 -5.56 -2.18 3.76
C PHE A 47 -4.88 -2.30 5.12
N ARG A 48 -3.69 -1.74 5.24
CA ARG A 48 -2.93 -1.73 6.48
C ARG A 48 -2.58 -0.32 6.89
N VAL A 49 -2.61 -0.07 8.17
CA VAL A 49 -2.15 1.16 8.79
C VAL A 49 -1.02 0.79 9.74
N PHE A 50 0.06 1.54 9.67
CA PHE A 50 1.20 1.36 10.54
C PHE A 50 1.31 2.54 11.49
N THR A 51 1.36 2.28 12.79
CA THR A 51 1.77 3.27 13.77
C THR A 51 3.26 3.12 13.99
N VAL A 52 4.01 4.19 13.80
CA VAL A 52 5.46 4.20 13.87
C VAL A 52 5.95 5.37 14.71
N LYS A 53 7.20 5.32 15.14
CA LYS A 53 7.82 6.47 15.82
C LYS A 53 8.02 7.64 14.85
N PRO A 54 8.07 8.89 15.34
CA PRO A 54 8.24 10.07 14.47
C PRO A 54 9.47 10.01 13.56
N ASP A 55 10.60 9.52 14.07
CA ASP A 55 11.84 9.35 13.31
C ASP A 55 11.68 8.35 12.16
N GLN A 56 11.01 7.25 12.40
CA GLN A 56 10.68 6.24 11.38
C GLN A 56 9.74 6.81 10.30
N PHE A 57 8.75 7.61 10.73
CA PHE A 57 7.85 8.28 9.78
C PHE A 57 8.61 9.26 8.89
N MET A 58 9.50 10.08 9.47
CA MET A 58 10.30 11.03 8.69
C MET A 58 11.24 10.32 7.72
N SER A 59 11.82 9.22 8.12
CA SER A 59 12.65 8.37 7.26
C SER A 59 11.84 7.80 6.08
N TRP A 60 10.63 7.32 6.36
CA TRP A 60 9.72 6.85 5.32
C TRP A 60 9.33 7.98 4.34
N VAL A 61 9.00 9.17 4.84
CA VAL A 61 8.70 10.34 4.01
C VAL A 61 9.87 10.70 3.09
N ALA A 62 11.10 10.69 3.62
CA ALA A 62 12.29 10.95 2.83
C ALA A 62 12.46 9.92 1.71
N HIS A 63 12.24 8.65 2.01
CA HIS A 63 12.27 7.56 1.02
C HIS A 63 11.19 7.74 -0.07
N GLN A 64 9.96 8.12 0.31
CA GLN A 64 8.87 8.35 -0.66
C GLN A 64 9.11 9.53 -1.60
N ARG A 65 9.96 10.47 -1.21
CA ARG A 65 10.35 11.61 -2.05
C ARG A 65 11.45 11.24 -3.06
N THR A 66 12.10 10.12 -2.92
CA THR A 66 13.09 9.68 -3.90
C THR A 66 12.38 9.18 -5.16
N PRO A 67 12.90 9.48 -6.35
CA PRO A 67 12.37 8.88 -7.58
C PRO A 67 12.38 7.36 -7.50
N ALA A 68 11.36 6.72 -8.05
CA ALA A 68 11.29 5.27 -8.09
C ALA A 68 12.55 4.70 -8.77
N ALA A 69 13.17 3.72 -8.14
CA ALA A 69 14.38 3.07 -8.64
C ALA A 69 14.17 2.35 -9.99
N TYR A 70 12.92 2.24 -10.45
CA TYR A 70 12.56 1.76 -11.80
C TYR A 70 12.81 2.79 -12.90
N GLY A 71 13.55 3.89 -12.59
CA GLY A 71 13.93 4.87 -13.57
C GLY A 71 14.40 4.19 -14.83
N ALA A 72 14.10 4.72 -15.97
CA ALA A 72 14.47 4.45 -17.35
C ALA A 72 15.17 3.11 -17.75
N VAL A 73 15.59 2.25 -16.82
CA VAL A 73 16.48 1.12 -17.06
C VAL A 73 15.78 -0.22 -17.26
N ALA A 74 14.59 -0.42 -16.73
CA ALA A 74 13.94 -1.71 -16.98
C ALA A 74 12.42 -1.63 -16.85
N ARG A 75 11.75 -1.80 -17.94
CA ARG A 75 10.39 -2.32 -17.90
C ARG A 75 10.44 -3.67 -17.17
N PRO A 76 9.44 -4.02 -16.33
CA PRO A 76 9.48 -5.26 -15.56
C PRO A 76 9.80 -6.52 -16.38
N HIS A 77 9.35 -6.58 -17.64
CA HIS A 77 9.64 -7.69 -18.55
C HIS A 77 11.11 -7.73 -18.99
N GLN A 78 11.80 -6.59 -19.10
CA GLN A 78 13.23 -6.57 -19.46
C GLN A 78 14.11 -7.02 -18.29
N LEU A 79 13.66 -6.75 -17.06
CA LEU A 79 14.35 -7.22 -15.86
C LEU A 79 14.26 -8.75 -15.74
N VAL A 80 13.09 -9.31 -15.98
CA VAL A 80 12.86 -10.77 -15.95
C VAL A 80 13.69 -11.46 -17.04
N LEU A 81 13.73 -10.90 -18.26
CA LEU A 81 14.55 -11.43 -19.36
C LEU A 81 16.05 -11.39 -19.06
N ARG A 82 16.53 -10.40 -18.29
CA ARG A 82 17.93 -10.32 -17.89
C ARG A 82 18.29 -11.29 -16.78
N LEU A 83 17.36 -11.56 -15.88
CA LEU A 83 17.59 -12.44 -14.73
C LEU A 83 17.40 -13.92 -15.07
N LEU A 84 16.53 -14.24 -16.06
CA LEU A 84 16.18 -15.61 -16.45
C LEU A 84 16.04 -15.74 -17.98
N PRO A 85 17.12 -15.57 -18.75
CA PRO A 85 17.02 -15.52 -20.22
C PRO A 85 16.56 -16.82 -20.86
N SER A 86 16.75 -17.96 -20.20
CA SER A 86 16.38 -19.28 -20.73
C SER A 86 14.94 -19.71 -20.44
N GLU A 87 14.34 -19.21 -19.38
CA GLU A 87 13.00 -19.64 -18.96
C GLU A 87 11.87 -18.82 -19.58
N VAL A 88 12.13 -17.51 -19.80
CA VAL A 88 11.12 -16.62 -20.41
C VAL A 88 10.92 -16.95 -21.89
N SER A 89 11.96 -17.40 -22.59
CA SER A 89 11.83 -17.84 -23.98
C SER A 89 10.95 -19.08 -24.13
N ARG A 90 10.85 -19.93 -23.11
CA ARG A 90 9.96 -21.11 -23.13
C ARG A 90 8.49 -20.77 -22.89
N ALA A 91 8.21 -19.74 -22.09
CA ALA A 91 6.84 -19.31 -21.77
C ALA A 91 6.13 -18.63 -22.97
N SER A 92 6.88 -18.14 -23.94
CA SER A 92 6.32 -17.49 -25.14
C SER A 92 6.00 -18.46 -26.29
N GLN A 93 6.23 -19.77 -26.11
CA GLN A 93 6.00 -20.79 -27.15
C GLN A 93 4.86 -21.78 -26.80
N VAL A 94 4.05 -21.46 -25.80
CA VAL A 94 2.86 -22.26 -25.43
C VAL A 94 1.59 -21.50 -25.73
#